data_394cb07fbc0711fe969e4d5ba8c0aeea
#
_entry.id   394cb07fbc0711fe969e4d5ba8c0aeea
#
_cell.length_a   1.000
_cell.length_b   1.000
_cell.length_c   1.000
_cell.angle_alpha   90.00
_cell.angle_beta   90.00
_cell.angle_gamma   90.00
#
_symmetry.space_group_name_H-M   'P 1'
#
loop_
_entity.id
_entity.type
_entity.pdbx_description
1 polymer ?
#
loop_
_entity_poly.entity_id
_entity_poly.type
_entity_poly.pdbx_seq_one_letter_code
_entity_poly.pdbx_strand_id
1 'polypeptide(L)'
;MAEGSPARGGPGIRREGGAVSTRPVDPAAESADGRGGQAGRRPSGWHPKRRESSPARLVAFEVLREVDEDDAYANLVLPLEIRRAGLGKLDAAFATNLCYGTLRMRGRWDAIISRCARGRRIYDIDPPVLDLLRMGCQQLLGLQTPPHAAIHETVTVARNFFGQGAGGFVNAVLRRVGERADEWEEVIRSSTASRTEFLSLWHSHPRWIVEKFEEALAASGRDRDDVESVLAADNEPAKVALVARDITVGQLAERVGAARMEAEPGTLAPSALLLGGGDPHRLYAVRDGLAGVQDEGSQLVAAMLAGAPVEGPDGLWLDMCAGPGGKAATLASLAADRGARVHANEPREHRLDLVADAVEPWSDIVDLRLGDGRDLGSQEPDRYDRILVDAPCTGLGALRRRPEARWRKDPGDVPPLARLQGELLASAFGALRPGGALVYSTCTPVVEETRSVVSSFVQATERARLLDAGSIASAVAVREVAGYDGCVQLWPDADETDGMFLAVLAKE
;
A
#
# COMPACT_ATOMS: atom_id res chain seq x y z
N MET A 1 34.82 66.45 -18.28
CA MET A 1 36.20 66.18 -18.70
C MET A 1 36.47 64.75 -18.33
N ALA A 2 36.35 63.92 -19.28
CA ALA A 2 37.36 63.22 -20.10
C ALA A 2 37.70 61.90 -19.43
N GLU A 3 37.21 60.80 -20.03
CA GLU A 3 37.93 59.87 -20.91
C GLU A 3 38.87 58.93 -20.08
N GLY A 4 38.87 57.63 -20.25
CA GLY A 4 38.79 56.76 -21.36
C GLY A 4 38.90 55.29 -20.90
N SER A 5 38.33 54.45 -21.70
CA SER A 5 38.55 52.99 -21.88
C SER A 5 39.90 52.77 -22.62
N PRO A 6 40.46 51.55 -22.81
CA PRO A 6 39.86 50.21 -22.86
C PRO A 6 40.81 49.00 -22.45
N ALA A 7 40.16 47.83 -22.31
CA ALA A 7 40.42 46.49 -22.85
C ALA A 7 41.70 45.69 -22.62
N ARG A 8 41.49 44.39 -22.30
CA ARG A 8 41.93 43.09 -22.87
C ARG A 8 41.82 42.04 -21.78
N GLY A 9 41.09 40.96 -21.80
CA GLY A 9 41.00 39.95 -22.88
C GLY A 9 41.74 38.69 -22.38
N GLY A 10 41.04 37.63 -21.91
CA GLY A 10 41.58 36.32 -21.58
C GLY A 10 40.48 35.30 -21.23
N PRO A 11 40.62 34.03 -21.54
CA PRO A 11 39.51 33.19 -22.05
C PRO A 11 38.68 32.54 -20.95
N GLY A 12 37.39 32.46 -21.27
CA GLY A 12 36.36 31.83 -20.44
C GLY A 12 36.46 30.32 -20.39
N ILE A 13 36.35 29.80 -19.19
CA ILE A 13 36.07 28.39 -18.94
C ILE A 13 34.55 28.26 -18.88
N ARG A 14 33.96 27.63 -19.91
CA ARG A 14 32.57 27.20 -19.90
C ARG A 14 32.39 26.14 -18.81
N ARG A 15 31.65 26.46 -17.75
CA ARG A 15 31.03 25.46 -16.88
C ARG A 15 29.67 25.15 -17.52
N GLU A 16 29.54 23.98 -18.12
CA GLU A 16 28.27 23.38 -18.46
C GLU A 16 27.55 23.06 -17.16
N GLY A 17 26.55 23.88 -16.83
CA GLY A 17 25.60 23.60 -15.78
C GLY A 17 24.64 22.52 -16.31
N GLY A 18 24.88 21.28 -15.93
CA GLY A 18 23.88 20.23 -16.05
C GLY A 18 22.70 20.61 -15.17
N ALA A 19 21.59 21.03 -15.79
CA ALA A 19 20.33 21.16 -15.10
C ALA A 19 19.90 19.76 -14.67
N VAL A 20 20.01 19.48 -13.37
CA VAL A 20 19.34 18.35 -12.76
C VAL A 20 17.85 18.64 -12.85
N SER A 21 17.17 17.98 -13.81
CA SER A 21 15.74 17.97 -13.89
C SER A 21 15.19 17.26 -12.68
N THR A 22 14.84 18.00 -11.65
CA THR A 22 14.01 17.54 -10.55
C THR A 22 12.59 17.38 -11.09
N ARG A 23 12.30 16.23 -11.68
CA ARG A 23 10.90 15.81 -11.84
C ARG A 23 10.32 15.64 -10.46
N PRO A 24 9.16 16.22 -10.13
CA PRO A 24 8.45 15.89 -8.92
C PRO A 24 8.19 14.38 -8.92
N VAL A 25 8.63 13.68 -7.90
CA VAL A 25 8.26 12.28 -7.68
C VAL A 25 6.79 12.31 -7.34
N ASP A 26 5.97 11.78 -8.22
CA ASP A 26 4.52 11.70 -8.04
C ASP A 26 4.20 10.49 -7.13
N PRO A 27 3.84 10.70 -5.87
CA PRO A 27 3.61 9.62 -4.90
C PRO A 27 2.39 8.76 -5.21
N ALA A 28 1.57 9.16 -6.18
CA ALA A 28 0.42 8.39 -6.63
C ALA A 28 0.70 7.62 -7.94
N ALA A 29 1.95 7.44 -8.35
CA ALA A 29 2.32 6.65 -9.53
C ALA A 29 2.08 5.14 -9.34
N GLU A 30 1.12 4.77 -8.51
CA GLU A 30 0.74 3.42 -8.17
C GLU A 30 -0.39 2.91 -9.03
N SER A 31 -0.30 3.00 -10.33
CA SER A 31 -1.25 2.28 -11.15
C SER A 31 -0.57 1.72 -12.37
N ALA A 32 -0.82 0.46 -12.58
CA ALA A 32 -0.52 -0.22 -13.81
C ALA A 32 -0.71 0.73 -15.01
N ASP A 33 0.39 1.20 -15.55
CA ASP A 33 0.39 1.76 -16.89
C ASP A 33 -0.04 0.62 -17.83
N GLY A 34 -1.32 0.57 -18.13
CA GLY A 34 -1.91 -0.29 -19.16
C GLY A 34 -1.46 0.18 -20.53
N ARG A 35 -0.17 0.49 -20.71
CA ARG A 35 0.37 0.52 -22.04
C ARG A 35 0.38 -0.90 -22.54
N GLY A 36 -0.44 -1.17 -23.56
CA GLY A 36 -0.13 -2.12 -24.60
C GLY A 36 1.21 -1.74 -25.26
N GLY A 37 2.24 -1.53 -24.44
CA GLY A 37 3.63 -1.46 -24.82
C GLY A 37 4.00 -2.85 -25.26
N GLN A 38 4.45 -2.98 -26.51
CA GLN A 38 5.08 -4.17 -27.03
C GLN A 38 5.99 -4.71 -25.92
N ALA A 39 5.62 -5.86 -25.35
CA ALA A 39 6.42 -6.60 -24.38
C ALA A 39 7.84 -6.59 -24.92
N GLY A 40 8.77 -5.98 -24.17
CA GLY A 40 10.16 -5.90 -24.55
C GLY A 40 10.58 -7.31 -24.96
N ARG A 41 11.06 -7.46 -26.21
CA ARG A 41 11.47 -8.75 -26.73
C ARG A 41 12.49 -9.32 -25.76
N ARG A 42 12.06 -10.34 -24.97
CA ARG A 42 12.97 -11.20 -24.20
C ARG A 42 14.11 -11.59 -25.15
N PRO A 43 15.37 -11.58 -24.72
CA PRO A 43 16.47 -12.02 -25.56
C PRO A 43 16.10 -13.36 -26.18
N SER A 44 16.10 -13.44 -27.50
CA SER A 44 15.81 -14.67 -28.25
C SER A 44 16.89 -15.70 -27.90
N GLY A 45 16.58 -16.66 -27.04
CA GLY A 45 17.52 -17.67 -26.56
C GLY A 45 17.29 -18.10 -25.11
N TRP A 46 16.42 -17.40 -24.37
CA TRP A 46 16.14 -17.73 -23.00
C TRP A 46 15.05 -18.81 -22.89
N HIS A 47 15.48 -20.10 -22.97
CA HIS A 47 14.64 -21.27 -22.70
C HIS A 47 15.24 -22.02 -21.52
N PRO A 48 14.75 -21.88 -20.30
CA PRO A 48 15.17 -22.72 -19.19
C PRO A 48 14.89 -24.18 -19.58
N LYS A 49 15.77 -25.07 -19.15
CA LYS A 49 15.49 -26.51 -19.16
C LYS A 49 14.36 -26.75 -18.15
N ARG A 50 13.11 -26.53 -18.55
CA ARG A 50 11.90 -26.48 -17.73
C ARG A 50 11.61 -27.75 -16.91
N ARG A 51 12.34 -28.85 -17.16
CA ARG A 51 12.09 -30.13 -16.50
C ARG A 51 12.76 -30.31 -15.14
N GLU A 52 13.71 -29.44 -14.76
CA GLU A 52 14.49 -29.59 -13.52
C GLU A 52 14.19 -28.57 -12.44
N SER A 53 13.39 -27.54 -12.72
CA SER A 53 13.02 -26.48 -11.76
C SER A 53 11.53 -26.47 -11.46
N SER A 54 11.18 -26.32 -10.19
CA SER A 54 9.78 -26.23 -9.75
C SER A 54 9.07 -25.03 -10.39
N PRO A 55 7.95 -25.21 -11.11
CA PRO A 55 7.23 -24.11 -11.76
C PRO A 55 6.80 -23.01 -10.77
N ALA A 56 6.39 -23.38 -9.57
CA ALA A 56 5.99 -22.43 -8.53
C ALA A 56 7.15 -21.53 -8.08
N ARG A 57 8.38 -22.08 -7.98
CA ARG A 57 9.57 -21.29 -7.64
C ARG A 57 9.99 -20.37 -8.78
N LEU A 58 9.83 -20.81 -10.02
CA LEU A 58 10.11 -19.98 -11.20
C LEU A 58 9.15 -18.79 -11.25
N VAL A 59 7.85 -19.01 -11.04
CA VAL A 59 6.85 -17.94 -10.97
C VAL A 59 7.22 -16.93 -9.86
N ALA A 60 7.54 -17.41 -8.65
CA ALA A 60 7.94 -16.53 -7.56
C ALA A 60 9.20 -15.72 -7.92
N PHE A 61 10.19 -16.34 -8.56
CA PHE A 61 11.41 -15.68 -8.98
C PHE A 61 11.15 -14.63 -10.09
N GLU A 62 10.35 -14.96 -11.10
CA GLU A 62 10.00 -14.03 -12.18
C GLU A 62 9.27 -12.79 -11.62
N VAL A 63 8.32 -12.98 -10.69
CA VAL A 63 7.61 -11.85 -10.04
C VAL A 63 8.58 -11.00 -9.21
N LEU A 64 9.49 -11.59 -8.44
CA LEU A 64 10.50 -10.83 -7.69
C LEU A 64 11.37 -9.97 -8.61
N ARG A 65 11.72 -10.50 -9.81
CA ARG A 65 12.47 -9.72 -10.81
C ARG A 65 11.65 -8.56 -11.36
N GLU A 66 10.39 -8.76 -11.71
CA GLU A 66 9.51 -7.68 -12.18
C GLU A 66 9.30 -6.60 -11.10
N VAL A 67 9.20 -7.00 -9.84
CA VAL A 67 9.11 -6.06 -8.71
C VAL A 67 10.37 -5.22 -8.55
N ASP A 68 11.57 -5.82 -8.72
CA ASP A 68 12.84 -5.13 -8.53
C ASP A 68 13.30 -4.33 -9.78
N GLU A 69 12.99 -4.81 -11.00
CA GLU A 69 13.43 -4.18 -12.26
C GLU A 69 12.45 -3.16 -12.82
N ASP A 70 11.14 -3.44 -12.73
CA ASP A 70 10.09 -2.67 -13.40
C ASP A 70 9.21 -1.90 -12.42
N ASP A 71 9.58 -1.84 -11.12
CA ASP A 71 8.78 -1.24 -10.06
C ASP A 71 7.34 -1.79 -9.98
N ALA A 72 7.14 -3.02 -10.46
CA ALA A 72 5.84 -3.66 -10.49
C ALA A 72 5.35 -3.98 -9.06
N TYR A 73 4.02 -4.01 -8.88
CA TYR A 73 3.41 -4.42 -7.62
C TYR A 73 3.11 -5.92 -7.63
N ALA A 74 3.61 -6.64 -6.63
CA ALA A 74 3.46 -8.09 -6.51
C ALA A 74 1.99 -8.53 -6.54
N ASN A 75 1.08 -7.77 -5.93
CA ASN A 75 -0.35 -8.06 -5.90
C ASN A 75 -1.03 -7.97 -7.29
N LEU A 76 -0.45 -7.25 -8.25
CA LEU A 76 -0.94 -7.15 -9.61
C LEU A 76 -0.32 -8.22 -10.52
N VAL A 77 0.98 -8.47 -10.37
CA VAL A 77 1.73 -9.37 -11.27
C VAL A 77 1.57 -10.83 -10.90
N LEU A 78 1.69 -11.18 -9.62
CA LEU A 78 1.70 -12.57 -9.18
C LEU A 78 0.45 -13.38 -9.59
N PRO A 79 -0.79 -12.86 -9.47
CA PRO A 79 -1.96 -13.59 -9.95
C PRO A 79 -1.94 -13.84 -11.47
N LEU A 80 -1.36 -12.92 -12.24
CA LEU A 80 -1.23 -13.08 -13.69
C LEU A 80 -0.24 -14.17 -14.03
N GLU A 81 0.93 -14.19 -13.39
CA GLU A 81 1.98 -15.18 -13.65
C GLU A 81 1.56 -16.59 -13.16
N ILE A 82 0.84 -16.70 -12.04
CA ILE A 82 0.24 -17.98 -11.60
C ILE A 82 -0.71 -18.53 -12.66
N ARG A 83 -1.59 -17.68 -13.23
CA ARG A 83 -2.51 -18.10 -14.30
C ARG A 83 -1.78 -18.48 -15.58
N ARG A 84 -0.80 -17.69 -16.01
CA ARG A 84 0.03 -17.97 -17.22
C ARG A 84 0.79 -19.28 -17.11
N ALA A 85 1.32 -19.57 -15.92
CA ALA A 85 2.05 -20.81 -15.66
C ALA A 85 1.12 -22.03 -15.47
N GLY A 86 -0.19 -21.83 -15.35
CA GLY A 86 -1.17 -22.89 -15.15
C GLY A 86 -0.97 -23.65 -13.84
N LEU A 87 -0.53 -22.97 -12.76
CA LEU A 87 -0.26 -23.62 -11.48
C LEU A 87 -1.54 -24.17 -10.85
N GLY A 88 -1.45 -25.41 -10.34
CA GLY A 88 -2.51 -26.00 -9.52
C GLY A 88 -2.62 -25.28 -8.15
N LYS A 89 -3.72 -25.51 -7.41
CA LYS A 89 -4.04 -24.81 -6.16
C LYS A 89 -2.89 -24.81 -5.14
N LEU A 90 -2.22 -25.97 -4.95
CA LEU A 90 -1.11 -26.09 -3.98
C LEU A 90 0.13 -25.33 -4.41
N ASP A 91 0.50 -25.44 -5.71
CA ASP A 91 1.66 -24.75 -6.26
C ASP A 91 1.43 -23.24 -6.32
N ALA A 92 0.21 -22.78 -6.61
CA ALA A 92 -0.18 -21.38 -6.58
C ALA A 92 -0.06 -20.81 -5.16
N ALA A 93 -0.55 -21.54 -4.15
CA ALA A 93 -0.42 -21.14 -2.74
C ALA A 93 1.05 -21.09 -2.30
N PHE A 94 1.85 -22.07 -2.71
CA PHE A 94 3.29 -22.10 -2.42
C PHE A 94 4.02 -20.93 -3.10
N ALA A 95 3.77 -20.66 -4.38
CA ALA A 95 4.36 -19.53 -5.10
C ALA A 95 3.98 -18.19 -4.43
N THR A 96 2.72 -18.05 -4.00
CA THR A 96 2.23 -16.87 -3.28
C THR A 96 2.97 -16.67 -1.96
N ASN A 97 3.04 -17.70 -1.13
CA ASN A 97 3.73 -17.62 0.16
C ASN A 97 5.23 -17.38 0.01
N LEU A 98 5.85 -17.98 -1.00
CA LEU A 98 7.26 -17.78 -1.29
C LEU A 98 7.55 -16.36 -1.76
N CYS A 99 6.78 -15.83 -2.70
CA CYS A 99 6.96 -14.49 -3.24
C CYS A 99 6.73 -13.43 -2.16
N TYR A 100 5.55 -13.40 -1.54
CA TYR A 100 5.23 -12.40 -0.52
C TYR A 100 6.11 -12.52 0.73
N GLY A 101 6.42 -13.73 1.19
CA GLY A 101 7.31 -13.92 2.33
C GLY A 101 8.74 -13.43 2.05
N THR A 102 9.23 -13.62 0.81
CA THR A 102 10.52 -13.07 0.38
C THR A 102 10.51 -11.54 0.42
N LEU A 103 9.46 -10.90 -0.12
CA LEU A 103 9.31 -9.43 -0.13
C LEU A 103 9.16 -8.85 1.28
N ARG A 104 8.31 -9.43 2.13
CA ARG A 104 8.09 -8.99 3.52
C ARG A 104 9.37 -9.01 4.32
N MET A 105 10.11 -10.09 4.21
CA MET A 105 11.29 -10.33 5.03
C MET A 105 12.62 -9.96 4.36
N ARG A 106 12.56 -9.17 3.27
CA ARG A 106 13.73 -8.74 2.47
C ARG A 106 14.88 -8.22 3.34
N GLY A 107 14.61 -7.30 4.25
CA GLY A 107 15.63 -6.71 5.12
C GLY A 107 16.26 -7.72 6.08
N ARG A 108 15.47 -8.65 6.64
CA ARG A 108 15.98 -9.75 7.47
C ARG A 108 16.86 -10.69 6.65
N TRP A 109 16.39 -11.07 5.46
CA TRP A 109 17.17 -11.95 4.59
C TRP A 109 18.48 -11.29 4.17
N ASP A 110 18.46 -10.00 3.82
CA ASP A 110 19.67 -9.24 3.48
C ASP A 110 20.66 -9.18 4.66
N ALA A 111 20.17 -8.97 5.88
CA ALA A 111 20.99 -8.98 7.09
C ALA A 111 21.66 -10.36 7.35
N ILE A 112 20.94 -11.45 7.11
CA ILE A 112 21.46 -12.83 7.24
C ILE A 112 22.43 -13.15 6.12
N ILE A 113 22.06 -12.87 4.86
CA ILE A 113 22.88 -13.11 3.67
C ILE A 113 24.22 -12.37 3.79
N SER A 114 24.22 -11.12 4.22
CA SER A 114 25.45 -10.31 4.37
C SER A 114 26.47 -10.96 5.32
N ARG A 115 25.97 -11.65 6.37
CA ARG A 115 26.82 -12.39 7.33
C ARG A 115 27.31 -13.74 6.78
N CYS A 116 26.60 -14.30 5.80
CA CYS A 116 26.92 -15.58 5.17
C CYS A 116 27.75 -15.44 3.88
N ALA A 117 27.67 -14.30 3.19
CA ALA A 117 28.32 -14.04 1.91
C ALA A 117 29.79 -13.60 2.05
N ARG A 118 30.62 -14.43 2.67
CA ARG A 118 32.03 -14.15 2.98
C ARG A 118 32.76 -13.38 1.88
N GLY A 119 33.28 -12.19 2.21
CA GLY A 119 34.08 -11.35 1.30
C GLY A 119 33.27 -10.58 0.23
N ARG A 120 31.92 -10.62 0.28
CA ARG A 120 31.06 -9.83 -0.59
C ARG A 120 30.06 -9.03 0.25
N ARG A 121 29.93 -7.73 -0.04
CA ARG A 121 28.89 -6.89 0.51
C ARG A 121 27.57 -7.19 -0.23
N ILE A 122 26.43 -6.94 0.39
CA ILE A 122 25.11 -7.25 -0.18
C ILE A 122 24.89 -6.63 -1.58
N TYR A 123 25.35 -5.42 -1.78
CA TYR A 123 25.24 -4.66 -3.02
C TYR A 123 26.29 -5.02 -4.09
N ASP A 124 27.26 -5.88 -3.77
CA ASP A 124 28.22 -6.46 -4.73
C ASP A 124 27.69 -7.80 -5.29
N ILE A 125 26.54 -8.29 -4.80
CA ILE A 125 25.87 -9.48 -5.29
C ILE A 125 24.96 -9.10 -6.46
N ASP A 126 25.09 -9.82 -7.57
CA ASP A 126 24.22 -9.63 -8.74
C ASP A 126 22.74 -9.71 -8.33
N PRO A 127 21.89 -8.69 -8.64
CA PRO A 127 20.52 -8.60 -8.13
C PRO A 127 19.68 -9.87 -8.31
N PRO A 128 19.66 -10.55 -9.49
CA PRO A 128 18.92 -11.80 -9.63
C PRO A 128 19.43 -12.93 -8.74
N VAL A 129 20.74 -12.97 -8.47
CA VAL A 129 21.34 -13.96 -7.57
C VAL A 129 20.97 -13.65 -6.11
N LEU A 130 20.90 -12.36 -5.77
CA LEU A 130 20.44 -11.93 -4.45
C LEU A 130 18.98 -12.31 -4.20
N ASP A 131 18.10 -12.17 -5.20
CA ASP A 131 16.70 -12.59 -5.07
C ASP A 131 16.58 -14.11 -4.87
N LEU A 132 17.39 -14.89 -5.56
CA LEU A 132 17.46 -16.35 -5.30
C LEU A 132 17.94 -16.65 -3.88
N LEU A 133 18.90 -15.91 -3.34
CA LEU A 133 19.34 -16.05 -1.95
C LEU A 133 18.23 -15.69 -0.97
N ARG A 134 17.52 -14.59 -1.20
CA ARG A 134 16.34 -14.17 -0.38
C ARG A 134 15.25 -15.24 -0.42
N MET A 135 14.93 -15.78 -1.61
CA MET A 135 13.99 -16.90 -1.76
C MET A 135 14.46 -18.16 -1.02
N GLY A 136 15.75 -18.44 -1.06
CA GLY A 136 16.35 -19.54 -0.32
C GLY A 136 16.21 -19.38 1.19
N CYS A 137 16.49 -18.18 1.72
CA CYS A 137 16.27 -17.83 3.11
C CYS A 137 14.79 -17.97 3.50
N GLN A 138 13.87 -17.47 2.67
CA GLN A 138 12.43 -17.62 2.91
C GLN A 138 12.00 -19.08 2.98
N GLN A 139 12.52 -19.94 2.11
CA GLN A 139 12.21 -21.37 2.17
C GLN A 139 12.77 -22.05 3.41
N LEU A 140 14.02 -21.72 3.79
CA LEU A 140 14.70 -22.35 4.93
C LEU A 140 14.14 -21.90 6.28
N LEU A 141 13.93 -20.59 6.45
CA LEU A 141 13.65 -19.96 7.73
C LEU A 141 12.18 -19.53 7.87
N GLY A 142 11.53 -19.11 6.79
CA GLY A 142 10.14 -18.66 6.82
C GLY A 142 9.14 -19.78 6.57
N LEU A 143 9.38 -20.65 5.58
CA LEU A 143 8.48 -21.75 5.23
C LEU A 143 8.89 -23.09 5.82
N GLN A 144 10.01 -23.15 6.53
CA GLN A 144 10.56 -24.37 7.13
C GLN A 144 10.63 -25.57 6.13
N THR A 145 10.89 -25.26 4.87
CA THR A 145 11.08 -26.28 3.85
C THR A 145 12.31 -27.13 4.20
N PRO A 146 12.27 -28.48 4.04
CA PRO A 146 13.42 -29.31 4.33
C PRO A 146 14.71 -28.76 3.67
N PRO A 147 15.82 -28.56 4.41
CA PRO A 147 16.98 -27.81 3.93
C PRO A 147 17.56 -28.34 2.63
N HIS A 148 17.61 -29.67 2.44
CA HIS A 148 18.10 -30.27 1.19
C HIS A 148 17.25 -29.89 -0.01
N ALA A 149 15.91 -29.83 0.15
CA ALA A 149 15.00 -29.46 -0.93
C ALA A 149 15.09 -27.95 -1.24
N ALA A 150 15.05 -27.09 -0.21
CA ALA A 150 15.17 -25.64 -0.37
C ALA A 150 16.48 -25.24 -1.08
N ILE A 151 17.61 -25.80 -0.64
CA ILE A 151 18.93 -25.50 -1.21
C ILE A 151 19.04 -26.08 -2.64
N HIS A 152 18.67 -27.36 -2.84
CA HIS A 152 18.78 -28.03 -4.13
C HIS A 152 18.00 -27.28 -5.23
N GLU A 153 16.73 -26.98 -4.97
CA GLU A 153 15.87 -26.31 -5.94
C GLU A 153 16.37 -24.89 -6.25
N THR A 154 16.75 -24.12 -5.25
CA THR A 154 17.26 -22.76 -5.46
C THR A 154 18.59 -22.76 -6.22
N VAL A 155 19.49 -23.68 -5.91
CA VAL A 155 20.76 -23.87 -6.62
C VAL A 155 20.52 -24.32 -8.05
N THR A 156 19.51 -25.14 -8.31
CA THR A 156 19.13 -25.57 -9.67
C THR A 156 18.69 -24.39 -10.51
N VAL A 157 17.85 -23.51 -9.97
CA VAL A 157 17.47 -22.26 -10.65
C VAL A 157 18.72 -21.41 -10.91
N ALA A 158 19.58 -21.18 -9.91
CA ALA A 158 20.80 -20.40 -10.08
C ALA A 158 21.72 -20.92 -11.16
N ARG A 159 21.92 -22.24 -11.24
CA ARG A 159 22.75 -22.87 -12.28
C ARG A 159 22.15 -22.75 -13.67
N ASN A 160 20.85 -22.94 -13.80
CA ASN A 160 20.15 -22.90 -15.08
C ASN A 160 20.16 -21.50 -15.70
N PHE A 161 20.09 -20.46 -14.89
CA PHE A 161 20.01 -19.07 -15.37
C PHE A 161 21.34 -18.33 -15.36
N PHE A 162 22.21 -18.60 -14.38
CA PHE A 162 23.44 -17.83 -14.13
C PHE A 162 24.71 -18.66 -14.11
N GLY A 163 24.61 -19.95 -14.40
CA GLY A 163 25.75 -20.87 -14.56
C GLY A 163 26.28 -21.45 -13.25
N GLN A 164 27.31 -22.30 -13.37
CA GLN A 164 27.86 -23.11 -12.27
C GLN A 164 28.45 -22.26 -11.13
N GLY A 165 29.05 -21.10 -11.45
CA GLY A 165 29.65 -20.20 -10.45
C GLY A 165 28.59 -19.62 -9.51
N ALA A 166 27.50 -19.12 -10.07
CA ALA A 166 26.36 -18.61 -9.31
C ALA A 166 25.72 -19.70 -8.44
N GLY A 167 25.49 -20.89 -9.02
CA GLY A 167 24.97 -22.04 -8.27
C GLY A 167 25.87 -22.48 -7.13
N GLY A 168 27.20 -22.45 -7.32
CA GLY A 168 28.17 -22.71 -6.25
C GLY A 168 28.12 -21.70 -5.11
N PHE A 169 28.01 -20.43 -5.46
CA PHE A 169 27.88 -19.33 -4.48
C PHE A 169 26.58 -19.44 -3.69
N VAL A 170 25.44 -19.59 -4.38
CA VAL A 170 24.12 -19.76 -3.74
C VAL A 170 24.13 -20.96 -2.78
N ASN A 171 24.67 -22.10 -3.20
CA ASN A 171 24.80 -23.28 -2.35
C ASN A 171 25.61 -22.99 -1.07
N ALA A 172 26.77 -22.32 -1.21
CA ALA A 172 27.63 -22.02 -0.08
C ALA A 172 26.99 -21.06 0.92
N VAL A 173 26.28 -20.05 0.44
CA VAL A 173 25.58 -19.09 1.31
C VAL A 173 24.40 -19.77 2.03
N LEU A 174 23.51 -20.45 1.29
CA LEU A 174 22.31 -21.07 1.88
C LEU A 174 22.63 -22.20 2.87
N ARG A 175 23.73 -22.94 2.68
CA ARG A 175 24.19 -23.91 3.70
C ARG A 175 24.53 -23.22 5.01
N ARG A 176 25.28 -22.10 5.00
CA ARG A 176 25.61 -21.34 6.20
C ARG A 176 24.37 -20.71 6.84
N VAL A 177 23.39 -20.29 6.05
CA VAL A 177 22.10 -19.82 6.56
C VAL A 177 21.42 -20.94 7.36
N GLY A 178 21.33 -22.15 6.80
CA GLY A 178 20.67 -23.29 7.44
C GLY A 178 21.43 -23.85 8.65
N GLU A 179 22.77 -23.75 8.71
CA GLU A 179 23.60 -24.22 9.83
C GLU A 179 23.27 -23.49 11.15
N ARG A 180 22.69 -22.30 11.10
CA ARG A 180 22.39 -21.43 12.25
C ARG A 180 20.93 -21.01 12.29
N ALA A 181 20.01 -21.82 11.77
CA ALA A 181 18.60 -21.46 11.60
C ALA A 181 17.95 -20.90 12.87
N ASP A 182 18.20 -21.49 14.03
CA ASP A 182 17.61 -21.13 15.32
C ASP A 182 18.37 -20.03 16.07
N GLU A 183 19.53 -19.57 15.54
CA GLU A 183 20.39 -18.59 16.21
C GLU A 183 20.30 -17.17 15.64
N TRP A 184 19.67 -16.99 14.47
CA TRP A 184 19.75 -15.74 13.72
C TRP A 184 19.19 -14.53 14.47
N GLU A 185 18.15 -14.71 15.28
CA GLU A 185 17.62 -13.60 16.06
C GLU A 185 18.66 -13.07 17.03
N GLU A 186 19.30 -13.95 17.80
CA GLU A 186 20.33 -13.55 18.76
C GLU A 186 21.57 -12.99 18.07
N VAL A 187 21.94 -13.56 16.93
CA VAL A 187 23.09 -13.05 16.12
C VAL A 187 22.84 -11.65 15.63
N ILE A 188 21.63 -11.33 15.18
CA ILE A 188 21.26 -9.98 14.73
C ILE A 188 21.15 -9.06 15.93
N ARG A 189 20.47 -9.47 17.00
CA ARG A 189 20.29 -8.70 18.23
C ARG A 189 21.61 -8.28 18.84
N SER A 190 22.55 -9.23 19.03
CA SER A 190 23.87 -8.95 19.60
C SER A 190 24.79 -8.11 18.71
N SER A 191 24.49 -7.99 17.43
CA SER A 191 25.29 -7.21 16.45
C SER A 191 24.72 -5.82 16.16
N THR A 192 23.58 -5.44 16.73
CA THR A 192 22.95 -4.12 16.55
C THR A 192 23.25 -3.19 17.71
N ALA A 193 23.33 -1.90 17.44
CA ALA A 193 23.68 -0.87 18.42
C ALA A 193 22.46 -0.35 19.23
N SER A 194 21.23 -0.60 18.75
CA SER A 194 20.00 -0.13 19.39
C SER A 194 18.84 -1.08 19.15
N ARG A 195 17.77 -0.95 20.00
CA ARG A 195 16.51 -1.66 19.80
C ARG A 195 15.89 -1.34 18.44
N THR A 196 15.84 -0.08 18.05
CA THR A 196 15.29 0.35 16.74
C THR A 196 16.04 -0.27 15.57
N GLU A 197 17.37 -0.37 15.63
CA GLU A 197 18.18 -1.04 14.61
C GLU A 197 17.89 -2.55 14.56
N PHE A 198 17.78 -3.20 15.72
CA PHE A 198 17.37 -4.60 15.79
C PHE A 198 16.00 -4.83 15.17
N LEU A 199 14.99 -4.04 15.56
CA LEU A 199 13.63 -4.13 15.04
C LEU A 199 13.58 -3.90 13.52
N SER A 200 14.33 -2.91 13.03
CA SER A 200 14.46 -2.62 11.61
C SER A 200 14.93 -3.84 10.80
N LEU A 201 15.99 -4.51 11.27
CA LEU A 201 16.53 -5.69 10.59
C LEU A 201 15.64 -6.93 10.79
N TRP A 202 15.20 -7.17 12.04
CA TRP A 202 14.46 -8.38 12.40
C TRP A 202 13.04 -8.41 11.81
N HIS A 203 12.33 -7.27 11.84
CA HIS A 203 11.00 -7.14 11.23
C HIS A 203 11.04 -6.60 9.80
N SER A 204 12.24 -6.43 9.21
CA SER A 204 12.40 -6.10 7.80
C SER A 204 11.73 -4.78 7.39
N HIS A 205 11.93 -3.72 8.19
CA HIS A 205 11.49 -2.37 7.88
C HIS A 205 12.68 -1.41 7.82
N PRO A 206 12.72 -0.44 6.89
CA PRO A 206 13.68 0.66 6.97
C PRO A 206 13.62 1.34 8.34
N ARG A 207 14.79 1.71 8.90
CA ARG A 207 14.88 2.29 10.25
C ARG A 207 13.98 3.53 10.43
N TRP A 208 13.92 4.39 9.44
CA TRP A 208 13.08 5.59 9.49
C TRP A 208 11.58 5.27 9.62
N ILE A 209 11.11 4.14 9.06
CA ILE A 209 9.70 3.69 9.21
C ILE A 209 9.45 3.26 10.65
N VAL A 210 10.39 2.53 11.28
CA VAL A 210 10.28 2.15 12.69
C VAL A 210 10.17 3.41 13.56
N GLU A 211 11.05 4.40 13.34
CA GLU A 211 11.04 5.67 14.07
C GLU A 211 9.71 6.44 13.87
N LYS A 212 9.16 6.46 12.63
CA LYS A 212 7.86 7.09 12.35
C LYS A 212 6.68 6.35 13.01
N PHE A 213 6.75 5.04 13.10
CA PHE A 213 5.71 4.26 13.79
C PHE A 213 5.77 4.47 15.32
N GLU A 214 6.97 4.55 15.91
CA GLU A 214 7.13 4.93 17.33
C GLU A 214 6.54 6.33 17.61
N GLU A 215 6.77 7.31 16.74
CA GLU A 215 6.20 8.65 16.84
C GLU A 215 4.66 8.61 16.74
N ALA A 216 4.13 7.87 15.77
CA ALA A 216 2.70 7.77 15.50
C ALA A 216 1.93 7.04 16.63
N LEU A 217 2.51 5.99 17.20
CA LEU A 217 1.96 5.30 18.38
C LEU A 217 1.78 6.28 19.53
N ALA A 218 2.82 7.03 19.90
CA ALA A 218 2.75 8.02 20.94
C ALA A 218 1.71 9.12 20.62
N ALA A 219 1.64 9.59 19.37
CA ALA A 219 0.68 10.58 18.92
C ALA A 219 -0.77 10.06 18.92
N SER A 220 -0.99 8.75 18.92
CA SER A 220 -2.31 8.11 19.00
C SER A 220 -2.65 7.59 20.41
N GLY A 221 -1.85 7.93 21.43
CA GLY A 221 -2.07 7.55 22.82
C GLY A 221 -1.65 6.13 23.16
N ARG A 222 -0.87 5.45 22.29
CA ARG A 222 -0.29 4.12 22.54
C ARG A 222 1.16 4.22 23.02
N ASP A 223 1.64 3.16 23.64
CA ASP A 223 3.05 3.06 24.01
C ASP A 223 3.93 2.93 22.74
N ARG A 224 5.06 3.64 22.73
CA ARG A 224 6.08 3.50 21.68
C ARG A 224 6.63 2.09 21.57
N ASP A 225 6.65 1.36 22.69
CA ASP A 225 7.15 -0.01 22.76
C ASP A 225 6.25 -1.01 22.02
N ASP A 226 4.98 -0.65 21.75
CA ASP A 226 4.06 -1.43 20.91
C ASP A 226 4.52 -1.50 19.44
N VAL A 227 5.54 -0.72 19.03
CA VAL A 227 6.04 -0.73 17.65
C VAL A 227 6.41 -2.13 17.17
N GLU A 228 6.93 -2.98 18.04
CA GLU A 228 7.31 -4.35 17.67
C GLU A 228 6.09 -5.19 17.25
N SER A 229 4.94 -5.02 17.92
CA SER A 229 3.70 -5.71 17.54
C SER A 229 3.17 -5.23 16.20
N VAL A 230 3.24 -3.92 15.94
CA VAL A 230 2.86 -3.33 14.65
C VAL A 230 3.73 -3.86 13.51
N LEU A 231 5.07 -3.86 13.69
CA LEU A 231 6.00 -4.38 12.69
C LEU A 231 5.83 -5.88 12.43
N ALA A 232 5.48 -6.65 13.47
CA ALA A 232 5.16 -8.07 13.34
C ALA A 232 3.87 -8.27 12.54
N ALA A 233 2.82 -7.51 12.87
CA ALA A 233 1.54 -7.57 12.17
C ALA A 233 1.67 -7.17 10.69
N ASP A 234 2.54 -6.20 10.35
CA ASP A 234 2.84 -5.84 8.96
C ASP A 234 3.49 -6.97 8.15
N ASN A 235 4.05 -7.96 8.82
CA ASN A 235 4.64 -9.14 8.19
C ASN A 235 3.67 -10.33 8.11
N GLU A 236 2.47 -10.22 8.70
CA GLU A 236 1.44 -11.24 8.55
C GLU A 236 0.62 -11.01 7.26
N PRO A 237 0.20 -12.08 6.59
CA PRO A 237 -0.67 -11.96 5.42
C PRO A 237 -2.02 -11.34 5.79
N ALA A 238 -2.39 -10.22 5.15
CA ALA A 238 -3.72 -9.66 5.32
C ALA A 238 -4.78 -10.58 4.72
N LYS A 239 -5.90 -10.80 5.44
CA LYS A 239 -7.08 -11.46 4.89
C LYS A 239 -7.65 -10.63 3.73
N VAL A 240 -8.25 -11.29 2.75
CA VAL A 240 -8.96 -10.61 1.67
C VAL A 240 -10.34 -10.22 2.20
N ALA A 241 -10.55 -8.94 2.41
CA ALA A 241 -11.86 -8.41 2.79
C ALA A 241 -12.67 -8.03 1.55
N LEU A 242 -13.93 -8.45 1.53
CA LEU A 242 -14.95 -8.00 0.57
C LEU A 242 -15.83 -6.96 1.26
N VAL A 243 -16.25 -5.94 0.49
CA VAL A 243 -17.34 -5.05 0.87
C VAL A 243 -18.61 -5.47 0.15
N ALA A 244 -19.71 -5.66 0.87
CA ALA A 244 -21.04 -5.84 0.30
C ALA A 244 -21.59 -4.47 -0.13
N ARG A 245 -22.14 -4.38 -1.36
CA ARG A 245 -22.74 -3.19 -1.96
C ARG A 245 -24.10 -3.58 -2.52
N ASP A 246 -25.16 -2.85 -2.17
CA ASP A 246 -26.55 -3.13 -2.58
C ASP A 246 -27.06 -4.56 -2.29
N ILE A 247 -26.30 -5.31 -1.50
CA ILE A 247 -26.68 -6.62 -0.93
C ILE A 247 -26.24 -6.69 0.53
N THR A 248 -26.89 -7.53 1.31
CA THR A 248 -26.48 -7.78 2.69
C THR A 248 -25.23 -8.66 2.76
N VAL A 249 -24.46 -8.57 3.85
CA VAL A 249 -23.33 -9.46 4.11
C VAL A 249 -23.76 -10.93 4.14
N GLY A 250 -24.97 -11.22 4.66
CA GLY A 250 -25.54 -12.58 4.62
C GLY A 250 -25.75 -13.10 3.19
N GLN A 251 -26.32 -12.28 2.30
CA GLN A 251 -26.48 -12.64 0.89
C GLN A 251 -25.13 -12.80 0.18
N LEU A 252 -24.12 -11.98 0.53
CA LEU A 252 -22.77 -12.13 0.01
C LEU A 252 -22.15 -13.44 0.50
N ALA A 253 -22.30 -13.78 1.79
CA ALA A 253 -21.79 -15.02 2.37
C ALA A 253 -22.40 -16.27 1.70
N GLU A 254 -23.72 -16.26 1.41
CA GLU A 254 -24.36 -17.33 0.65
C GLU A 254 -23.74 -17.52 -0.74
N ARG A 255 -23.44 -16.43 -1.46
CA ARG A 255 -22.82 -16.48 -2.80
C ARG A 255 -21.37 -16.98 -2.74
N VAL A 256 -20.62 -16.61 -1.69
CA VAL A 256 -19.26 -17.11 -1.44
C VAL A 256 -19.29 -18.61 -1.14
N GLY A 257 -20.22 -19.06 -0.29
CA GLY A 257 -20.44 -20.48 0.01
C GLY A 257 -20.83 -21.30 -1.23
N ALA A 258 -21.70 -20.76 -2.10
CA ALA A 258 -22.07 -21.39 -3.37
C ALA A 258 -20.86 -21.56 -4.31
N ALA A 259 -19.88 -20.66 -4.24
CA ALA A 259 -18.60 -20.78 -4.94
C ALA A 259 -17.60 -21.73 -4.26
N ARG A 260 -18.00 -22.43 -3.20
CA ARG A 260 -17.15 -23.32 -2.36
C ARG A 260 -15.94 -22.61 -1.76
N MET A 261 -16.13 -21.38 -1.36
CA MET A 261 -15.15 -20.59 -0.60
C MET A 261 -15.66 -20.42 0.83
N GLU A 262 -14.73 -20.31 1.77
CA GLU A 262 -15.03 -20.02 3.16
C GLU A 262 -14.93 -18.52 3.40
N ALA A 263 -15.80 -18.00 4.25
CA ALA A 263 -15.79 -16.60 4.64
C ALA A 263 -16.41 -16.42 6.04
N GLU A 264 -16.01 -15.36 6.71
CA GLU A 264 -16.53 -14.93 8.01
C GLU A 264 -16.90 -13.44 7.96
N PRO A 265 -17.87 -12.98 8.75
CA PRO A 265 -18.16 -11.55 8.85
C PRO A 265 -16.93 -10.75 9.29
N GLY A 266 -16.84 -9.49 8.81
CA GLY A 266 -15.82 -8.55 9.26
C GLY A 266 -15.90 -8.26 10.76
N THR A 267 -14.78 -7.83 11.31
CA THR A 267 -14.65 -7.51 12.74
C THR A 267 -14.76 -6.02 13.04
N LEU A 268 -14.70 -5.19 11.99
CA LEU A 268 -14.73 -3.73 12.09
C LEU A 268 -15.88 -3.12 11.27
N ALA A 269 -15.95 -3.37 9.98
CA ALA A 269 -16.96 -2.79 9.11
C ALA A 269 -18.17 -3.73 8.93
N PRO A 270 -19.43 -3.25 9.15
CA PRO A 270 -20.62 -4.09 9.06
C PRO A 270 -20.91 -4.61 7.63
N SER A 271 -20.33 -3.97 6.60
CA SER A 271 -20.39 -4.39 5.20
C SER A 271 -19.32 -5.43 4.82
N ALA A 272 -18.43 -5.78 5.72
CA ALA A 272 -17.28 -6.62 5.43
C ALA A 272 -17.57 -8.11 5.53
N LEU A 273 -16.97 -8.86 4.60
CA LEU A 273 -16.89 -10.32 4.62
C LEU A 273 -15.42 -10.73 4.36
N LEU A 274 -14.82 -11.44 5.28
CA LEU A 274 -13.42 -11.87 5.23
C LEU A 274 -13.32 -13.25 4.59
N LEU A 275 -12.58 -13.38 3.48
CA LEU A 275 -12.37 -14.66 2.80
C LEU A 275 -11.31 -15.50 3.52
N GLY A 276 -11.60 -16.77 3.76
CA GLY A 276 -10.65 -17.76 4.25
C GLY A 276 -9.61 -18.20 3.19
N GLY A 277 -9.76 -17.74 1.94
CA GLY A 277 -8.86 -17.97 0.82
C GLY A 277 -9.58 -18.07 -0.52
N GLY A 278 -8.80 -18.17 -1.59
CA GLY A 278 -9.34 -18.22 -2.96
C GLY A 278 -9.18 -16.90 -3.71
N ASP A 279 -9.56 -16.89 -4.97
CA ASP A 279 -9.48 -15.72 -5.84
C ASP A 279 -10.86 -15.01 -5.85
N PRO A 280 -10.96 -13.78 -5.28
CA PRO A 280 -12.23 -13.03 -5.22
C PRO A 280 -12.82 -12.72 -6.60
N HIS A 281 -11.98 -12.60 -7.64
CA HIS A 281 -12.46 -12.35 -9.01
C HIS A 281 -13.23 -13.53 -9.63
N ARG A 282 -13.22 -14.71 -8.99
CA ARG A 282 -14.09 -15.84 -9.37
C ARG A 282 -15.53 -15.68 -8.91
N LEU A 283 -15.80 -14.79 -7.98
CA LEU A 283 -17.15 -14.52 -7.47
C LEU A 283 -17.93 -13.67 -8.46
N TYR A 284 -19.13 -14.14 -8.83
CA TYR A 284 -20.06 -13.35 -9.64
C TYR A 284 -20.39 -12.01 -8.98
N ALA A 285 -20.61 -12.02 -7.65
CA ALA A 285 -20.92 -10.81 -6.91
C ALA A 285 -19.85 -9.70 -7.08
N VAL A 286 -18.57 -10.08 -7.19
CA VAL A 286 -17.47 -9.12 -7.43
C VAL A 286 -17.48 -8.63 -8.88
N ARG A 287 -17.75 -9.52 -9.84
CA ARG A 287 -17.80 -9.14 -11.26
C ARG A 287 -19.02 -8.29 -11.62
N ASP A 288 -20.11 -8.49 -10.91
CA ASP A 288 -21.38 -7.77 -11.12
C ASP A 288 -21.44 -6.46 -10.28
N GLY A 289 -20.35 -6.08 -9.59
CA GLY A 289 -20.27 -4.86 -8.77
C GLY A 289 -20.98 -4.92 -7.42
N LEU A 290 -21.74 -6.00 -7.13
CA LEU A 290 -22.46 -6.20 -5.86
C LEU A 290 -21.53 -6.39 -4.65
N ALA A 291 -20.27 -6.68 -4.89
CA ALA A 291 -19.20 -6.71 -3.91
C ALA A 291 -17.89 -6.17 -4.50
N GLY A 292 -17.02 -5.66 -3.66
CA GLY A 292 -15.67 -5.23 -4.04
C GLY A 292 -14.62 -5.78 -3.11
N VAL A 293 -13.36 -5.86 -3.56
CA VAL A 293 -12.23 -6.15 -2.68
C VAL A 293 -11.80 -4.83 -2.03
N GLN A 294 -11.98 -4.70 -0.73
CA GLN A 294 -11.67 -3.48 0.01
C GLN A 294 -11.37 -3.80 1.47
N ASP A 295 -10.28 -3.23 2.00
CA ASP A 295 -9.94 -3.36 3.41
C ASP A 295 -11.02 -2.80 4.34
N GLU A 296 -11.20 -3.39 5.53
CA GLU A 296 -12.24 -2.95 6.47
C GLU A 296 -12.05 -1.49 6.93
N GLY A 297 -10.81 -1.06 7.15
CA GLY A 297 -10.50 0.33 7.47
C GLY A 297 -10.94 1.29 6.36
N SER A 298 -10.74 0.90 5.09
CA SER A 298 -11.21 1.69 3.94
C SER A 298 -12.74 1.69 3.81
N GLN A 299 -13.42 0.59 4.19
CA GLN A 299 -14.89 0.54 4.25
C GLN A 299 -15.42 1.46 5.36
N LEU A 300 -14.75 1.46 6.53
CA LEU A 300 -15.11 2.33 7.66
C LEU A 300 -15.01 3.82 7.28
N VAL A 301 -14.02 4.24 6.48
CA VAL A 301 -13.90 5.62 5.97
C VAL A 301 -15.17 6.07 5.26
N ALA A 302 -15.68 5.27 4.33
CA ALA A 302 -16.91 5.57 3.58
C ALA A 302 -18.15 5.57 4.49
N ALA A 303 -18.24 4.60 5.41
CA ALA A 303 -19.32 4.51 6.38
C ALA A 303 -19.33 5.71 7.35
N MET A 304 -18.16 6.15 7.79
CA MET A 304 -18.03 7.36 8.66
C MET A 304 -18.49 8.62 7.93
N LEU A 305 -18.13 8.81 6.66
CA LEU A 305 -18.64 9.95 5.91
C LEU A 305 -20.16 9.90 5.80
N ALA A 306 -20.72 8.74 5.47
CA ALA A 306 -22.17 8.57 5.41
C ALA A 306 -22.84 8.76 6.78
N GLY A 307 -22.21 8.31 7.87
CA GLY A 307 -22.73 8.42 9.25
C GLY A 307 -22.47 9.75 9.95
N ALA A 308 -21.56 10.59 9.41
CA ALA A 308 -21.24 11.88 10.02
C ALA A 308 -22.49 12.80 10.09
N PRO A 309 -22.66 13.56 11.18
CA PRO A 309 -23.77 14.49 11.30
C PRO A 309 -23.67 15.62 10.27
N VAL A 310 -24.78 15.93 9.59
CA VAL A 310 -24.92 17.10 8.71
C VAL A 310 -26.21 17.84 9.05
N GLU A 311 -26.19 19.15 8.91
CA GLU A 311 -27.34 20.01 9.08
C GLU A 311 -27.90 20.43 7.72
N GLY A 312 -29.22 20.31 7.50
CA GLY A 312 -29.86 20.68 6.24
C GLY A 312 -29.80 19.62 5.14
N PRO A 313 -29.59 20.01 3.85
CA PRO A 313 -29.57 19.08 2.73
C PRO A 313 -28.46 18.01 2.85
N ASP A 314 -28.71 16.82 2.27
CA ASP A 314 -27.74 15.71 2.21
C ASP A 314 -27.86 14.99 0.86
N GLY A 315 -27.85 15.74 -0.23
CA GLY A 315 -28.12 15.24 -1.59
C GLY A 315 -26.93 15.22 -2.53
N LEU A 316 -25.80 15.86 -2.18
CA LEU A 316 -24.64 15.94 -3.05
C LEU A 316 -23.33 15.68 -2.30
N TRP A 317 -22.67 14.59 -2.63
CA TRP A 317 -21.42 14.14 -2.00
C TRP A 317 -20.25 14.25 -2.98
N LEU A 318 -19.04 14.34 -2.47
CA LEU A 318 -17.79 14.39 -3.25
C LEU A 318 -16.80 13.36 -2.71
N ASP A 319 -16.27 12.50 -3.59
CA ASP A 319 -15.00 11.82 -3.40
C ASP A 319 -13.91 12.59 -4.16
N MET A 320 -13.09 13.36 -3.42
CA MET A 320 -12.13 14.30 -4.01
C MET A 320 -10.91 13.61 -4.64
N CYS A 321 -10.56 12.39 -4.17
CA CYS A 321 -9.38 11.63 -4.62
C CYS A 321 -9.80 10.19 -4.95
N ALA A 322 -10.77 10.03 -5.85
CA ALA A 322 -11.55 8.81 -6.05
C ALA A 322 -10.76 7.59 -6.56
N GLY A 323 -9.65 7.79 -7.28
CA GLY A 323 -8.90 6.68 -7.90
C GLY A 323 -8.29 5.69 -6.90
N PRO A 324 -8.39 4.41 -7.15
CA PRO A 324 -8.91 3.73 -8.35
C PRO A 324 -10.41 3.32 -8.28
N GLY A 325 -11.25 3.94 -7.46
CA GLY A 325 -12.69 3.74 -7.46
C GLY A 325 -13.28 2.94 -6.29
N GLY A 326 -12.45 2.29 -5.48
CA GLY A 326 -12.95 1.42 -4.40
C GLY A 326 -13.82 2.13 -3.38
N LYS A 327 -13.39 3.30 -2.86
CA LYS A 327 -14.17 4.12 -1.93
C LYS A 327 -15.34 4.82 -2.63
N ALA A 328 -15.11 5.33 -3.87
CA ALA A 328 -16.15 5.95 -4.68
C ALA A 328 -17.36 5.01 -4.91
N ALA A 329 -17.11 3.73 -5.24
CA ALA A 329 -18.16 2.74 -5.41
C ALA A 329 -18.90 2.41 -4.08
N THR A 330 -18.19 2.37 -2.96
CA THR A 330 -18.82 2.19 -1.65
C THR A 330 -19.66 3.40 -1.25
N LEU A 331 -19.16 4.62 -1.52
CA LEU A 331 -19.93 5.85 -1.33
C LEU A 331 -21.16 5.92 -2.24
N ALA A 332 -21.04 5.49 -3.50
CA ALA A 332 -22.15 5.46 -4.43
C ALA A 332 -23.29 4.54 -3.94
N SER A 333 -22.96 3.32 -3.47
CA SER A 333 -23.94 2.43 -2.85
C SER A 333 -24.63 3.08 -1.63
N LEU A 334 -23.85 3.71 -0.72
CA LEU A 334 -24.40 4.39 0.46
C LEU A 334 -25.22 5.64 0.11
N ALA A 335 -24.87 6.36 -0.97
CA ALA A 335 -25.59 7.52 -1.47
C ALA A 335 -26.90 7.13 -2.15
N ALA A 336 -26.94 6.02 -2.90
CA ALA A 336 -28.13 5.48 -3.53
C ALA A 336 -29.25 5.25 -2.49
N ASP A 337 -28.93 4.64 -1.35
CA ASP A 337 -29.86 4.40 -0.25
C ASP A 337 -30.50 5.69 0.31
N ARG A 338 -29.89 6.85 0.05
CA ARG A 338 -30.33 8.16 0.53
C ARG A 338 -30.87 9.07 -0.56
N GLY A 339 -30.86 8.61 -1.81
CA GLY A 339 -31.23 9.42 -2.98
C GLY A 339 -30.24 10.56 -3.26
N ALA A 340 -29.00 10.43 -2.81
CA ALA A 340 -27.93 11.41 -3.05
C ALA A 340 -27.15 11.08 -4.32
N ARG A 341 -26.49 12.09 -4.88
CA ARG A 341 -25.54 11.97 -6.01
C ARG A 341 -24.10 12.05 -5.49
N VAL A 342 -23.18 11.46 -6.22
CA VAL A 342 -21.74 11.47 -5.90
C VAL A 342 -20.98 12.09 -7.06
N HIS A 343 -20.13 13.07 -6.80
CA HIS A 343 -19.08 13.47 -7.71
C HIS A 343 -17.79 12.72 -7.33
N ALA A 344 -17.18 12.04 -8.31
CA ALA A 344 -15.94 11.32 -8.12
C ALA A 344 -14.82 12.01 -8.93
N ASN A 345 -13.88 12.66 -8.23
CA ASN A 345 -12.82 13.44 -8.86
C ASN A 345 -11.48 12.70 -8.84
N GLU A 346 -10.78 12.71 -9.97
CA GLU A 346 -9.43 12.16 -10.10
C GLU A 346 -8.64 13.01 -11.12
N PRO A 347 -7.39 13.42 -10.81
CA PRO A 347 -6.60 14.26 -11.73
C PRO A 347 -6.02 13.51 -12.93
N ARG A 348 -6.02 12.18 -12.96
CA ARG A 348 -5.41 11.36 -14.00
C ARG A 348 -6.44 10.59 -14.79
N GLU A 349 -6.48 10.80 -16.11
CA GLU A 349 -7.47 10.19 -17.00
C GLU A 349 -7.50 8.65 -16.88
N HIS A 350 -6.34 7.98 -16.96
CA HIS A 350 -6.27 6.53 -16.87
C HIS A 350 -6.74 5.96 -15.52
N ARG A 351 -6.66 6.75 -14.42
CA ARG A 351 -7.20 6.34 -13.11
C ARG A 351 -8.69 6.65 -13.03
N LEU A 352 -9.14 7.73 -13.69
CA LEU A 352 -10.56 8.02 -13.79
C LEU A 352 -11.31 6.92 -14.57
N ASP A 353 -10.67 6.31 -15.58
CA ASP A 353 -11.22 5.12 -16.25
C ASP A 353 -11.45 3.96 -15.28
N LEU A 354 -10.52 3.72 -14.34
CA LEU A 354 -10.70 2.71 -13.29
C LEU A 354 -11.84 3.07 -12.32
N VAL A 355 -12.00 4.36 -12.02
CA VAL A 355 -13.14 4.83 -11.21
C VAL A 355 -14.44 4.58 -11.97
N ALA A 356 -14.50 4.89 -13.28
CA ALA A 356 -15.65 4.63 -14.14
C ALA A 356 -16.08 3.16 -14.10
N ASP A 357 -15.11 2.25 -14.26
CA ASP A 357 -15.37 0.81 -14.19
C ASP A 357 -15.89 0.40 -12.79
N ALA A 358 -15.33 0.97 -11.74
CA ALA A 358 -15.71 0.61 -10.35
C ALA A 358 -17.11 1.10 -9.96
N VAL A 359 -17.58 2.24 -10.52
CA VAL A 359 -18.87 2.86 -10.21
C VAL A 359 -19.94 2.61 -11.26
N GLU A 360 -19.66 1.79 -12.27
CA GLU A 360 -20.58 1.48 -13.38
C GLU A 360 -22.00 1.15 -12.90
N PRO A 361 -22.22 0.33 -11.85
CA PRO A 361 -23.55 0.02 -11.35
C PRO A 361 -24.37 1.24 -10.86
N TRP A 362 -23.70 2.35 -10.54
CA TRP A 362 -24.29 3.60 -10.06
C TRP A 362 -24.06 4.78 -11.01
N SER A 363 -23.85 4.50 -12.30
CA SER A 363 -23.53 5.52 -13.31
C SER A 363 -24.62 6.59 -13.49
N ASP A 364 -25.86 6.31 -13.05
CA ASP A 364 -26.97 7.28 -13.05
C ASP A 364 -26.90 8.32 -11.92
N ILE A 365 -26.16 8.05 -10.85
CA ILE A 365 -26.00 8.95 -9.70
C ILE A 365 -24.55 9.40 -9.46
N VAL A 366 -23.56 8.85 -10.20
CA VAL A 366 -22.15 9.22 -10.09
C VAL A 366 -21.72 10.06 -11.27
N ASP A 367 -21.25 11.27 -11.00
CA ASP A 367 -20.65 12.18 -12.00
C ASP A 367 -19.12 12.12 -11.89
N LEU A 368 -18.47 11.62 -12.94
CA LEU A 368 -17.00 11.55 -13.02
C LEU A 368 -16.40 12.91 -13.37
N ARG A 369 -15.31 13.28 -12.71
CA ARG A 369 -14.63 14.55 -12.88
C ARG A 369 -13.13 14.35 -13.04
N LEU A 370 -12.60 14.83 -14.17
CA LEU A 370 -11.16 14.91 -14.41
C LEU A 370 -10.68 16.30 -13.96
N GLY A 371 -9.94 16.38 -12.86
CA GLY A 371 -9.47 17.65 -12.35
C GLY A 371 -8.59 17.55 -11.10
N ASP A 372 -7.83 18.62 -10.86
CA ASP A 372 -7.05 18.72 -9.63
C ASP A 372 -7.97 19.08 -8.46
N GLY A 373 -7.98 18.24 -7.43
CA GLY A 373 -8.79 18.48 -6.22
C GLY A 373 -8.50 19.81 -5.53
N ARG A 374 -7.29 20.36 -5.70
CA ARG A 374 -6.89 21.65 -5.11
C ARG A 374 -7.68 22.85 -5.66
N ASP A 375 -8.27 22.71 -6.84
CA ASP A 375 -9.01 23.77 -7.49
C ASP A 375 -10.50 23.79 -7.10
N LEU A 376 -11.05 22.69 -6.59
CA LEU A 376 -12.49 22.51 -6.36
C LEU A 376 -13.07 23.52 -5.38
N GLY A 377 -12.35 23.88 -4.32
CA GLY A 377 -12.82 24.86 -3.34
C GLY A 377 -13.04 26.25 -3.90
N SER A 378 -12.27 26.66 -4.92
CA SER A 378 -12.44 27.92 -5.62
C SER A 378 -13.45 27.86 -6.76
N GLN A 379 -13.55 26.71 -7.44
CA GLN A 379 -14.47 26.49 -8.56
C GLN A 379 -15.91 26.27 -8.10
N GLU A 380 -16.09 25.60 -6.97
CA GLU A 380 -17.38 25.14 -6.45
C GLU A 380 -17.51 25.40 -4.94
N PRO A 381 -17.40 26.66 -4.48
CA PRO A 381 -17.48 26.99 -3.07
C PRO A 381 -18.85 26.65 -2.49
N ASP A 382 -18.85 26.15 -1.24
CA ASP A 382 -20.07 25.87 -0.44
C ASP A 382 -21.11 24.96 -1.15
N ARG A 383 -20.63 24.01 -1.98
CA ARG A 383 -21.50 23.21 -2.85
C ARG A 383 -21.90 21.86 -2.24
N TYR A 384 -20.98 21.18 -1.56
CA TYR A 384 -21.14 19.77 -1.20
C TYR A 384 -21.62 19.60 0.24
N ASP A 385 -22.51 18.63 0.43
CA ASP A 385 -23.03 18.27 1.77
C ASP A 385 -22.03 17.39 2.53
N ARG A 386 -21.39 16.47 1.81
CA ARG A 386 -20.36 15.55 2.34
C ARG A 386 -19.16 15.48 1.42
N ILE A 387 -17.97 15.48 1.99
CA ILE A 387 -16.72 15.36 1.21
C ILE A 387 -15.82 14.29 1.82
N LEU A 388 -15.36 13.36 0.99
CA LEU A 388 -14.25 12.47 1.31
C LEU A 388 -12.95 13.04 0.71
N VAL A 389 -11.94 13.14 1.56
CA VAL A 389 -10.55 13.38 1.17
C VAL A 389 -9.73 12.16 1.60
N ASP A 390 -9.75 11.10 0.77
CA ASP A 390 -8.81 9.98 0.92
C ASP A 390 -7.50 10.39 0.27
N ALA A 391 -6.66 11.07 1.03
CA ALA A 391 -5.55 11.84 0.50
C ALA A 391 -4.39 10.96 0.02
N PRO A 392 -3.72 11.34 -1.09
CA PRO A 392 -2.45 10.71 -1.48
C PRO A 392 -1.45 10.79 -0.32
N CYS A 393 -0.80 9.66 0.02
CA CYS A 393 0.08 9.56 1.17
C CYS A 393 1.23 8.57 0.91
N THR A 394 2.14 8.41 1.87
CA THR A 394 3.23 7.42 1.76
C THR A 394 2.73 5.99 1.68
N GLY A 395 1.51 5.69 2.16
CA GLY A 395 0.92 4.35 2.09
C GLY A 395 1.52 3.35 3.10
N LEU A 396 2.21 3.82 4.14
CA LEU A 396 2.88 2.95 5.11
C LEU A 396 1.93 2.17 6.02
N GLY A 397 0.64 2.48 6.02
CA GLY A 397 -0.37 1.69 6.71
C GLY A 397 -0.80 0.42 5.97
N ALA A 398 -0.47 0.28 4.67
CA ALA A 398 -0.89 -0.85 3.83
C ALA A 398 0.25 -1.85 3.52
N LEU A 399 1.32 -1.88 4.34
CA LEU A 399 2.51 -2.70 4.11
C LEU A 399 2.24 -4.21 4.15
N ARG A 400 1.19 -4.65 4.85
CA ARG A 400 0.75 -6.06 4.85
C ARG A 400 0.39 -6.55 3.45
N ARG A 401 -0.18 -5.64 2.62
CA ARG A 401 -0.66 -5.94 1.25
C ARG A 401 0.38 -5.63 0.19
N ARG A 402 1.26 -4.64 0.45
CA ARG A 402 2.29 -4.14 -0.47
C ARG A 402 3.64 -4.06 0.23
N PRO A 403 4.23 -5.21 0.59
CA PRO A 403 5.46 -5.24 1.40
C PRO A 403 6.65 -4.58 0.69
N GLU A 404 6.69 -4.58 -0.64
CA GLU A 404 7.71 -3.91 -1.44
C GLU A 404 7.71 -2.39 -1.27
N ALA A 405 6.56 -1.78 -0.95
CA ALA A 405 6.42 -0.33 -0.80
C ALA A 405 7.38 0.23 0.27
N ARG A 406 7.67 -0.53 1.35
CA ARG A 406 8.58 -0.10 2.41
C ARG A 406 10.01 0.20 1.93
N TRP A 407 10.42 -0.40 0.82
CA TRP A 407 11.76 -0.23 0.24
C TRP A 407 11.81 0.80 -0.90
N ARG A 408 10.65 1.30 -1.33
CA ARG A 408 10.48 2.30 -2.39
C ARG A 408 10.26 3.71 -1.87
N LYS A 409 9.92 3.84 -0.60
CA LYS A 409 9.69 5.11 0.07
C LYS A 409 10.91 5.55 0.84
N ASP A 410 11.12 6.87 0.91
CA ASP A 410 12.14 7.47 1.75
C ASP A 410 11.59 8.67 2.57
N PRO A 411 12.32 9.13 3.61
CA PRO A 411 11.85 10.24 4.42
C PRO A 411 11.58 11.54 3.65
N GLY A 412 12.22 11.72 2.49
CA GLY A 412 12.04 12.88 1.63
C GLY A 412 10.67 12.94 0.93
N ASP A 413 9.94 11.81 0.88
CA ASP A 413 8.58 11.75 0.32
C ASP A 413 7.54 12.40 1.24
N VAL A 414 7.78 12.44 2.55
CA VAL A 414 6.80 12.92 3.54
C VAL A 414 6.49 14.41 3.41
N PRO A 415 7.45 15.37 3.34
CA PRO A 415 7.13 16.79 3.33
C PRO A 415 6.32 17.25 2.10
N PRO A 416 6.60 16.80 0.85
CA PRO A 416 5.77 17.19 -0.29
C PRO A 416 4.36 16.62 -0.22
N LEU A 417 4.18 15.40 0.33
CA LEU A 417 2.86 14.80 0.54
C LEU A 417 2.05 15.54 1.60
N ALA A 418 2.63 15.85 2.75
CA ALA A 418 1.98 16.61 3.81
C ALA A 418 1.50 17.99 3.32
N ARG A 419 2.30 18.66 2.45
CA ARG A 419 1.89 19.91 1.82
C ARG A 419 0.69 19.72 0.89
N LEU A 420 0.74 18.74 0.00
CA LEU A 420 -0.36 18.41 -0.91
C LEU A 420 -1.65 18.09 -0.14
N GLN A 421 -1.54 17.33 0.94
CA GLN A 421 -2.66 16.95 1.80
C GLN A 421 -3.29 18.19 2.45
N GLY A 422 -2.48 19.13 2.93
CA GLY A 422 -2.98 20.42 3.46
C GLY A 422 -3.70 21.24 2.40
N GLU A 423 -3.17 21.30 1.16
CA GLU A 423 -3.80 22.00 0.02
C GLU A 423 -5.14 21.35 -0.37
N LEU A 424 -5.20 20.02 -0.41
CA LEU A 424 -6.44 19.27 -0.69
C LEU A 424 -7.47 19.46 0.41
N LEU A 425 -7.08 19.39 1.67
CA LEU A 425 -7.98 19.61 2.81
C LEU A 425 -8.58 21.03 2.80
N ALA A 426 -7.76 22.03 2.53
CA ALA A 426 -8.21 23.43 2.43
C ALA A 426 -9.20 23.61 1.26
N SER A 427 -8.93 23.05 0.11
CA SER A 427 -9.80 23.07 -1.06
C SER A 427 -11.14 22.35 -0.78
N ALA A 428 -11.07 21.15 -0.21
CA ALA A 428 -12.25 20.39 0.17
C ALA A 428 -13.15 21.17 1.14
N PHE A 429 -12.55 21.80 2.14
CA PHE A 429 -13.28 22.61 3.10
C PHE A 429 -13.89 23.88 2.46
N GLY A 430 -13.22 24.46 1.45
CA GLY A 430 -13.77 25.53 0.63
C GLY A 430 -15.04 25.10 -0.12
N ALA A 431 -15.04 23.89 -0.67
CA ALA A 431 -16.16 23.31 -1.41
C ALA A 431 -17.28 22.77 -0.50
N LEU A 432 -17.00 22.48 0.77
CA LEU A 432 -17.97 22.03 1.76
C LEU A 432 -18.90 23.18 2.13
N ARG A 433 -20.21 22.97 2.11
CA ARG A 433 -21.17 23.99 2.56
C ARG A 433 -21.20 24.11 4.10
N PRO A 434 -21.68 25.23 4.65
CA PRO A 434 -22.00 25.31 6.07
C PRO A 434 -22.97 24.21 6.52
N GLY A 435 -22.72 23.62 7.67
CA GLY A 435 -23.47 22.47 8.19
C GLY A 435 -23.14 21.13 7.51
N GLY A 436 -22.21 21.10 6.54
CA GLY A 436 -21.71 19.88 5.91
C GLY A 436 -20.64 19.17 6.72
N ALA A 437 -20.32 17.92 6.34
CA ALA A 437 -19.29 17.09 6.96
C ALA A 437 -18.21 16.66 5.96
N LEU A 438 -16.96 16.65 6.42
CA LEU A 438 -15.79 16.21 5.66
C LEU A 438 -15.06 15.12 6.43
N VAL A 439 -14.74 14.01 5.77
CA VAL A 439 -13.81 13.00 6.28
C VAL A 439 -12.48 13.16 5.58
N TYR A 440 -11.42 13.39 6.35
CA TYR A 440 -10.04 13.30 5.93
C TYR A 440 -9.48 11.95 6.31
N SER A 441 -8.90 11.21 5.38
CA SER A 441 -8.28 9.90 5.62
C SER A 441 -6.98 9.72 4.87
N THR A 442 -6.09 8.89 5.44
CA THR A 442 -4.87 8.42 4.80
C THR A 442 -4.60 6.98 5.18
N CYS A 443 -3.98 6.20 4.28
CA CYS A 443 -3.46 4.86 4.61
C CYS A 443 -2.00 4.92 5.09
N THR A 444 -1.70 5.83 6.01
CA THR A 444 -0.41 5.97 6.69
C THR A 444 -0.60 6.43 8.13
N PRO A 445 0.21 5.98 9.09
CA PRO A 445 0.19 6.52 10.45
C PRO A 445 1.14 7.72 10.64
N VAL A 446 1.92 8.12 9.63
CA VAL A 446 2.95 9.17 9.74
C VAL A 446 2.33 10.48 10.24
N VAL A 447 2.84 11.01 11.35
CA VAL A 447 2.24 12.16 12.07
C VAL A 447 2.14 13.39 11.18
N GLU A 448 3.15 13.66 10.36
CA GLU A 448 3.19 14.79 9.43
C GLU A 448 2.12 14.71 8.33
N GLU A 449 1.68 13.51 7.95
CA GLU A 449 0.64 13.26 6.94
C GLU A 449 -0.76 13.12 7.53
N THR A 450 -0.88 13.10 8.86
CA THR A 450 -2.11 12.79 9.60
C THR A 450 -2.47 13.93 10.53
N ARG A 451 -2.18 13.79 11.82
CA ARG A 451 -2.54 14.74 12.88
C ARG A 451 -2.01 16.15 12.64
N SER A 452 -0.78 16.27 12.10
CA SER A 452 -0.18 17.59 11.84
C SER A 452 -0.95 18.35 10.75
N VAL A 453 -1.41 17.67 9.70
CA VAL A 453 -2.24 18.28 8.65
C VAL A 453 -3.56 18.79 9.24
N VAL A 454 -4.28 17.92 9.96
CA VAL A 454 -5.59 18.23 10.52
C VAL A 454 -5.48 19.35 11.58
N SER A 455 -4.56 19.23 12.53
CA SER A 455 -4.40 20.22 13.61
C SER A 455 -4.00 21.58 13.08
N SER A 456 -3.05 21.65 12.14
CA SER A 456 -2.64 22.91 11.51
C SER A 456 -3.81 23.56 10.76
N PHE A 457 -4.60 22.77 10.04
CA PHE A 457 -5.76 23.25 9.30
C PHE A 457 -6.83 23.81 10.25
N VAL A 458 -7.21 23.06 11.29
CA VAL A 458 -8.24 23.50 12.28
C VAL A 458 -7.80 24.76 13.01
N GLN A 459 -6.52 24.86 13.39
CA GLN A 459 -5.98 26.08 14.05
C GLN A 459 -6.00 27.30 13.14
N ALA A 460 -5.84 27.13 11.82
CA ALA A 460 -5.82 28.22 10.86
C ALA A 460 -7.21 28.61 10.32
N THR A 461 -8.27 27.85 10.63
CA THR A 461 -9.58 27.97 9.99
C THR A 461 -10.69 28.10 11.04
N GLU A 462 -11.15 29.34 11.32
CA GLU A 462 -12.14 29.64 12.39
C GLU A 462 -13.44 28.84 12.27
N ARG A 463 -13.89 28.54 11.04
CA ARG A 463 -15.15 27.81 10.78
C ARG A 463 -14.99 26.29 10.79
N ALA A 464 -13.78 25.78 10.98
CA ALA A 464 -13.52 24.35 11.00
C ALA A 464 -13.66 23.81 12.42
N ARG A 465 -14.55 22.85 12.60
CA ARG A 465 -14.72 22.13 13.85
C ARG A 465 -14.35 20.67 13.69
N LEU A 466 -13.37 20.20 14.45
CA LEU A 466 -13.04 18.79 14.54
C LEU A 466 -14.12 18.08 15.37
N LEU A 467 -14.75 17.06 14.81
CA LEU A 467 -15.72 16.21 15.49
C LEU A 467 -15.01 15.02 16.16
N ASP A 468 -15.70 14.38 17.09
CA ASP A 468 -15.21 13.15 17.71
C ASP A 468 -15.31 11.96 16.72
N ALA A 469 -14.22 11.71 16.00
CA ALA A 469 -14.15 10.63 15.02
C ALA A 469 -14.31 9.25 15.66
N GLY A 470 -13.89 9.05 16.92
CA GLY A 470 -14.06 7.78 17.64
C GLY A 470 -15.53 7.44 17.87
N SER A 471 -16.32 8.41 18.34
CA SER A 471 -17.77 8.24 18.50
C SER A 471 -18.48 7.99 17.17
N ILE A 472 -18.11 8.73 16.10
CA ILE A 472 -18.69 8.55 14.77
C ILE A 472 -18.32 7.17 14.20
N ALA A 473 -17.06 6.75 14.32
CA ALA A 473 -16.61 5.43 13.89
C ALA A 473 -17.36 4.31 14.64
N SER A 474 -17.45 4.41 15.96
CA SER A 474 -18.16 3.42 16.79
C SER A 474 -19.64 3.29 16.44
N ALA A 475 -20.29 4.40 16.04
CA ALA A 475 -21.69 4.39 15.65
C ALA A 475 -21.96 3.63 14.34
N VAL A 476 -20.96 3.48 13.47
CA VAL A 476 -21.08 2.81 12.16
C VAL A 476 -20.28 1.51 12.06
N ALA A 477 -19.47 1.17 13.06
CA ALA A 477 -18.69 -0.06 13.13
C ALA A 477 -19.46 -1.17 13.87
N VAL A 478 -18.97 -2.41 13.77
CA VAL A 478 -19.51 -3.57 14.52
C VAL A 478 -19.02 -3.63 15.96
N ARG A 479 -18.03 -2.81 16.32
CA ARG A 479 -17.44 -2.71 17.66
C ARG A 479 -17.06 -1.27 17.96
N GLU A 480 -16.77 -1.00 19.23
CA GLU A 480 -16.19 0.27 19.63
C GLU A 480 -14.83 0.52 18.95
N VAL A 481 -14.62 1.76 18.50
CA VAL A 481 -13.40 2.23 17.85
C VAL A 481 -12.78 3.33 18.70
N ALA A 482 -11.58 3.09 19.19
CA ALA A 482 -10.89 4.05 20.04
C ALA A 482 -10.52 5.32 19.26
N GLY A 483 -10.92 6.47 19.77
CA GLY A 483 -10.47 7.78 19.31
C GLY A 483 -9.43 8.38 20.28
N TYR A 484 -8.57 9.23 19.73
CA TYR A 484 -7.62 10.01 20.51
C TYR A 484 -7.49 11.41 19.93
N ASP A 485 -7.66 12.44 20.76
CA ASP A 485 -7.66 13.87 20.33
C ASP A 485 -8.58 14.13 19.13
N GLY A 486 -9.81 13.58 19.15
CA GLY A 486 -10.80 13.76 18.11
C GLY A 486 -10.56 12.98 16.82
N CYS A 487 -9.48 12.25 16.69
CA CYS A 487 -9.11 11.45 15.51
C CYS A 487 -9.12 9.95 15.83
N VAL A 488 -9.17 9.12 14.80
CA VAL A 488 -8.97 7.67 14.87
C VAL A 488 -7.68 7.30 14.14
N GLN A 489 -6.88 6.43 14.74
CA GLN A 489 -5.78 5.73 14.08
C GLN A 489 -6.00 4.23 14.24
N LEU A 490 -6.28 3.55 13.14
CA LEU A 490 -6.35 2.08 13.09
C LEU A 490 -4.94 1.50 12.95
N TRP A 491 -4.72 0.36 13.60
CA TRP A 491 -3.43 -0.30 13.61
C TRP A 491 -3.54 -1.78 13.21
N PRO A 492 -2.60 -2.33 12.41
CA PRO A 492 -2.70 -3.70 11.93
C PRO A 492 -2.65 -4.75 13.03
N ASP A 493 -1.99 -4.49 14.15
CA ASP A 493 -1.88 -5.38 15.30
C ASP A 493 -3.09 -5.34 16.23
N ALA A 494 -3.77 -4.20 16.34
CA ALA A 494 -4.91 -4.00 17.22
C ALA A 494 -6.27 -4.16 16.52
N ASP A 495 -6.33 -3.75 15.25
CA ASP A 495 -7.59 -3.68 14.49
C ASP A 495 -7.69 -4.72 13.37
N GLU A 496 -6.62 -5.49 13.11
CA GLU A 496 -6.50 -6.48 12.03
C GLU A 496 -6.75 -5.92 10.60
N THR A 497 -6.68 -4.60 10.44
CA THR A 497 -6.91 -3.87 9.18
C THR A 497 -5.65 -3.11 8.76
N ASP A 498 -5.69 -2.43 7.63
CA ASP A 498 -4.62 -1.52 7.24
C ASP A 498 -4.53 -0.34 8.22
N GLY A 499 -3.34 0.22 8.41
CA GLY A 499 -3.10 1.37 9.28
C GLY A 499 -3.72 2.64 8.69
N MET A 500 -4.97 2.93 9.04
CA MET A 500 -5.72 4.07 8.53
C MET A 500 -5.84 5.18 9.56
N PHE A 501 -5.62 6.41 9.12
CA PHE A 501 -5.94 7.60 9.91
C PHE A 501 -7.25 8.23 9.41
N LEU A 502 -8.10 8.68 10.36
CA LEU A 502 -9.41 9.27 10.08
C LEU A 502 -9.65 10.47 10.98
N ALA A 503 -10.10 11.57 10.37
CA ALA A 503 -10.59 12.75 11.07
C ALA A 503 -11.89 13.22 10.41
N VAL A 504 -12.82 13.73 11.21
CA VAL A 504 -14.11 14.26 10.72
C VAL A 504 -14.21 15.73 11.08
N LEU A 505 -14.44 16.56 10.07
CA LEU A 505 -14.59 18.01 10.23
C LEU A 505 -16.00 18.43 9.83
N ALA A 506 -16.53 19.42 10.54
CA ALA A 506 -17.75 20.12 10.17
C ALA A 506 -17.42 21.58 9.85
N LYS A 507 -18.20 22.20 8.94
CA LYS A 507 -18.13 23.63 8.61
C LYS A 507 -19.25 24.37 9.31
N GLU A 508 -18.90 25.31 10.18
CA GLU A 508 -19.86 26.21 10.87
C GLU A 508 -20.32 27.35 9.98
#